data_7c1c9cc9068d3e23bc8ffadbe27b3628
#
_entry.id   7c1c9cc9068d3e23bc8ffadbe27b3628
#
_cell.length_a   1.000
_cell.length_b   1.000
_cell.length_c   1.000
_cell.angle_alpha   90.00
_cell.angle_beta   90.00
_cell.angle_gamma   90.00
#
_symmetry.space_group_name_H-M   'P 1'
#
loop_
_entity.id
_entity.type
_entity.pdbx_description
1 polymer ?
#
loop_
_entity_poly.entity_id
_entity_poly.type
_entity_poly.pdbx_seq_one_letter_code
_entity_poly.pdbx_strand_id
1 'polypeptide(L)'
;YADGCRNARELLERIRTVDYDLVVTDIVMSDVTGFELLELLRTSNIADAQDVPVLAMTARAECDTEEFTKAGFAGCIHKPFSRDELFAAVGSCIDTRRQQGDISPDFSVLLNGERNDAEMLCLLAQETETNMTAFSKALHNNNKPTLVALTHHLLSLWELLRIETPLKAFRQLLSDEETTEEAIRAAGERILAAGKRLAEQAADRAKEVRV
;
A
#
# COMPACT_ATOMS: atom_id res chain seq x y z
N TYR A 1 6.36 11.31 -11.95
CA TYR A 1 5.47 11.68 -13.07
C TYR A 1 4.13 12.13 -12.50
N ALA A 2 3.46 13.09 -13.11
CA ALA A 2 2.16 13.58 -12.66
C ALA A 2 1.23 13.83 -13.86
N ASP A 3 0.01 13.33 -13.79
CA ASP A 3 -1.05 13.55 -14.74
C ASP A 3 -2.09 14.52 -14.21
N GLY A 4 -2.55 15.45 -15.03
CA GLY A 4 -3.65 16.34 -14.68
C GLY A 4 -4.99 15.83 -15.20
N CYS A 5 -6.01 15.78 -14.32
CA CYS A 5 -7.39 15.51 -14.69
C CYS A 5 -8.27 16.74 -14.46
N ARG A 6 -9.25 16.95 -15.34
CA ARG A 6 -10.12 18.13 -15.28
C ARG A 6 -11.37 17.90 -14.44
N ASN A 7 -11.73 16.64 -14.23
CA ASN A 7 -12.92 16.23 -13.49
C ASN A 7 -12.78 14.78 -12.98
N ALA A 8 -13.69 14.37 -12.10
CA ALA A 8 -13.73 13.04 -11.50
C ALA A 8 -13.83 11.90 -12.53
N ARG A 9 -14.59 12.12 -13.61
CA ARG A 9 -14.79 11.10 -14.66
C ARG A 9 -13.46 10.79 -15.38
N GLU A 10 -12.72 11.82 -15.76
CA GLU A 10 -11.41 11.67 -16.40
C GLU A 10 -10.42 10.94 -15.48
N LEU A 11 -10.45 11.24 -14.18
CA LEU A 11 -9.65 10.54 -13.19
C LEU A 11 -9.99 9.05 -13.14
N LEU A 12 -11.27 8.69 -13.02
CA LEU A 12 -11.71 7.29 -12.98
C LEU A 12 -11.41 6.52 -14.26
N GLU A 13 -11.44 7.17 -15.42
CA GLU A 13 -11.04 6.55 -16.69
C GLU A 13 -9.52 6.27 -16.71
N ARG A 14 -8.70 7.16 -16.16
CA ARG A 14 -7.23 6.99 -16.11
C ARG A 14 -6.79 5.93 -15.11
N ILE A 15 -7.39 5.90 -13.91
CA ILE A 15 -7.07 4.91 -12.86
C ILE A 15 -7.36 3.47 -13.34
N ARG A 16 -8.23 3.27 -14.31
CA ARG A 16 -8.47 1.94 -14.92
C ARG A 16 -7.29 1.40 -15.72
N THR A 17 -6.42 2.27 -16.19
CA THR A 17 -5.34 1.90 -17.13
C THR A 17 -3.95 2.24 -16.60
N VAL A 18 -3.86 3.03 -15.56
CA VAL A 18 -2.60 3.49 -14.96
C VAL A 18 -2.73 3.43 -13.44
N ASP A 19 -1.77 2.79 -12.81
CA ASP A 19 -1.63 2.77 -11.35
C ASP A 19 -1.03 4.10 -10.88
N TYR A 20 -1.70 4.74 -9.94
CA TYR A 20 -1.24 5.98 -9.34
C TYR A 20 -0.88 5.77 -7.87
N ASP A 21 0.27 6.30 -7.46
CA ASP A 21 0.72 6.25 -6.07
C ASP A 21 -0.06 7.19 -5.15
N LEU A 22 -0.65 8.25 -5.72
CA LEU A 22 -1.37 9.29 -4.99
C LEU A 22 -2.32 10.03 -5.91
N VAL A 23 -3.51 10.35 -5.41
CA VAL A 23 -4.43 11.32 -6.01
C VAL A 23 -4.36 12.62 -5.20
N VAL A 24 -4.18 13.74 -5.88
CA VAL A 24 -4.24 15.08 -5.25
C VAL A 24 -5.48 15.78 -5.78
N THR A 25 -6.37 16.22 -4.89
CA THR A 25 -7.65 16.85 -5.29
C THR A 25 -7.92 18.12 -4.51
N ASP A 26 -8.57 19.07 -5.17
CA ASP A 26 -9.20 20.20 -4.46
C ASP A 26 -10.46 19.69 -3.74
N ILE A 27 -10.77 20.27 -2.59
CA ILE A 27 -12.03 20.00 -1.88
C ILE A 27 -13.21 20.67 -2.60
N VAL A 28 -13.00 21.87 -3.13
CA VAL A 28 -14.04 22.64 -3.82
C VAL A 28 -13.76 22.59 -5.33
N MET A 29 -14.54 21.78 -6.02
CA MET A 29 -14.54 21.66 -7.48
C MET A 29 -15.93 21.96 -8.05
N SER A 30 -16.03 22.21 -9.35
CA SER A 30 -17.29 22.62 -10.01
C SER A 30 -18.30 21.48 -10.12
N ASP A 31 -17.85 20.24 -10.30
CA ASP A 31 -18.72 19.10 -10.64
C ASP A 31 -19.05 18.26 -9.41
N VAL A 32 -18.02 17.87 -8.67
CA VAL A 32 -18.10 17.07 -7.44
C VAL A 32 -17.15 17.65 -6.41
N THR A 33 -17.45 17.50 -5.14
CA THR A 33 -16.52 17.86 -4.06
C THR A 33 -15.40 16.82 -3.93
N GLY A 34 -14.27 17.19 -3.29
CA GLY A 34 -13.21 16.24 -3.01
C GLY A 34 -13.67 15.08 -2.13
N PHE A 35 -14.67 15.28 -1.25
CA PHE A 35 -15.28 14.23 -0.43
C PHE A 35 -16.10 13.25 -1.27
N GLU A 36 -16.91 13.74 -2.19
CA GLU A 36 -17.68 12.91 -3.14
C GLU A 36 -16.74 12.14 -4.07
N LEU A 37 -15.65 12.76 -4.52
CA LEU A 37 -14.62 12.08 -5.30
C LEU A 37 -13.98 10.94 -4.52
N LEU A 38 -13.65 11.16 -3.24
CA LEU A 38 -13.10 10.11 -2.38
C LEU A 38 -14.09 8.95 -2.23
N GLU A 39 -15.36 9.23 -2.01
CA GLU A 39 -16.41 8.21 -1.92
C GLU A 39 -16.55 7.43 -3.23
N LEU A 40 -16.53 8.12 -4.38
CA LEU A 40 -16.55 7.48 -5.70
C LEU A 40 -15.35 6.55 -5.92
N LEU A 41 -14.16 6.94 -5.48
CA LEU A 41 -12.97 6.09 -5.55
C LEU A 41 -13.14 4.84 -4.68
N ARG A 42 -13.56 4.98 -3.42
CA ARG A 42 -13.71 3.88 -2.45
C ARG A 42 -14.85 2.91 -2.80
N THR A 43 -15.88 3.37 -3.49
CA THR A 43 -17.03 2.56 -3.93
C THR A 43 -16.91 2.06 -5.37
N SER A 44 -15.85 2.45 -6.08
CA SER A 44 -15.63 2.02 -7.46
C SER A 44 -15.31 0.52 -7.55
N ASN A 45 -15.65 -0.11 -8.67
CA ASN A 45 -15.22 -1.50 -8.96
C ASN A 45 -13.81 -1.58 -9.54
N ILE A 46 -12.99 -0.55 -9.33
CA ILE A 46 -11.60 -0.47 -9.80
C ILE A 46 -10.73 -0.73 -8.57
N ALA A 47 -10.05 -1.88 -8.53
CA ALA A 47 -9.30 -2.34 -7.35
C ALA A 47 -8.29 -1.28 -6.86
N ASP A 48 -7.50 -0.72 -7.76
CA ASP A 48 -6.47 0.26 -7.41
C ASP A 48 -7.03 1.62 -6.97
N ALA A 49 -8.25 1.97 -7.42
CA ALA A 49 -8.93 3.19 -7.01
C ALA A 49 -9.43 3.14 -5.56
N GLN A 50 -9.77 1.95 -5.05
CA GLN A 50 -10.28 1.79 -3.69
C GLN A 50 -9.23 2.11 -2.63
N ASP A 51 -7.97 1.80 -2.91
CA ASP A 51 -6.87 1.91 -1.96
C ASP A 51 -5.91 3.08 -2.24
N VAL A 52 -6.05 3.78 -3.40
CA VAL A 52 -5.17 4.90 -3.70
C VAL A 52 -5.28 6.00 -2.64
N PRO A 53 -4.17 6.46 -2.05
CA PRO A 53 -4.22 7.56 -1.10
C PRO A 53 -4.66 8.85 -1.78
N VAL A 54 -5.45 9.66 -1.09
CA VAL A 54 -5.98 10.91 -1.60
C VAL A 54 -5.53 12.05 -0.68
N LEU A 55 -4.75 12.98 -1.23
CA LEU A 55 -4.35 14.23 -0.57
C LEU A 55 -5.33 15.33 -0.92
N ALA A 56 -5.97 15.92 0.09
CA ALA A 56 -6.89 17.02 -0.07
C ALA A 56 -6.16 18.37 -0.16
N MET A 57 -6.55 19.24 -1.08
CA MET A 57 -6.16 20.64 -1.10
C MET A 57 -7.36 21.50 -0.67
N THR A 58 -7.18 22.36 0.32
CA THR A 58 -8.28 23.21 0.85
C THR A 58 -7.86 24.66 1.01
N ALA A 59 -8.81 25.57 0.79
CA ALA A 59 -8.65 27.01 1.09
C ALA A 59 -9.25 27.41 2.46
N ARG A 60 -9.83 26.44 3.21
CA ARG A 60 -10.39 26.74 4.54
C ARG A 60 -9.27 27.06 5.53
N ALA A 61 -9.43 28.13 6.34
CA ALA A 61 -8.42 28.58 7.29
C ALA A 61 -8.22 27.62 8.47
N GLU A 62 -9.22 26.85 8.83
CA GLU A 62 -9.16 25.80 9.84
C GLU A 62 -9.23 24.44 9.13
N CYS A 63 -8.06 23.90 8.79
CA CYS A 63 -7.95 22.53 8.32
C CYS A 63 -7.81 21.63 9.55
N ASP A 64 -8.92 21.09 10.02
CA ASP A 64 -8.86 20.04 11.02
C ASP A 64 -8.38 18.75 10.34
N THR A 65 -7.09 18.47 10.49
CA THR A 65 -6.46 17.25 9.92
C THR A 65 -7.21 16.01 10.39
N GLU A 66 -7.82 16.02 11.56
CA GLU A 66 -8.62 14.89 12.05
C GLU A 66 -9.91 14.70 11.25
N GLU A 67 -10.57 15.76 10.80
CA GLU A 67 -11.77 15.68 9.94
C GLU A 67 -11.45 14.96 8.64
N PHE A 68 -10.36 15.35 7.97
CA PHE A 68 -9.92 14.75 6.71
C PHE A 68 -9.49 13.29 6.90
N THR A 69 -8.76 12.99 7.97
CA THR A 69 -8.34 11.62 8.26
C THR A 69 -9.53 10.71 8.57
N LYS A 70 -10.52 11.19 9.35
CA LYS A 70 -11.77 10.46 9.63
C LYS A 70 -12.61 10.23 8.38
N ALA A 71 -12.57 11.15 7.42
CA ALA A 71 -13.22 10.98 6.12
C ALA A 71 -12.50 10.01 5.19
N GLY A 72 -11.25 9.62 5.49
CA GLY A 72 -10.46 8.67 4.72
C GLY A 72 -9.45 9.29 3.74
N PHE A 73 -9.17 10.59 3.87
CA PHE A 73 -8.04 11.22 3.17
C PHE A 73 -6.72 10.79 3.82
N ALA A 74 -5.68 10.63 3.00
CA ALA A 74 -4.32 10.35 3.48
C ALA A 74 -3.64 11.57 4.11
N GLY A 75 -4.13 12.76 3.80
CA GLY A 75 -3.67 14.03 4.35
C GLY A 75 -4.39 15.22 3.76
N CYS A 76 -4.08 16.41 4.26
CA CYS A 76 -4.57 17.65 3.68
C CYS A 76 -3.47 18.71 3.62
N ILE A 77 -3.55 19.62 2.64
CA ILE A 77 -2.67 20.77 2.49
C ILE A 77 -3.47 22.05 2.28
N HIS A 78 -3.00 23.12 2.90
CA HIS A 78 -3.67 24.43 2.93
C HIS A 78 -3.22 25.31 1.77
N LYS A 79 -4.14 25.89 1.06
CA LYS A 79 -3.87 26.95 0.07
C LYS A 79 -3.82 28.32 0.74
N PRO A 80 -2.80 29.17 0.42
CA PRO A 80 -1.70 28.94 -0.49
C PRO A 80 -0.59 28.10 0.15
N PHE A 81 0.03 27.22 -0.62
CA PHE A 81 1.15 26.39 -0.19
C PHE A 81 2.39 26.63 -1.06
N SER A 82 3.55 26.46 -0.48
CA SER A 82 4.83 26.44 -1.18
C SER A 82 5.08 25.10 -1.87
N ARG A 83 6.06 25.09 -2.77
CA ARG A 83 6.49 23.85 -3.42
C ARG A 83 6.99 22.81 -2.40
N ASP A 84 7.74 23.27 -1.39
CA ASP A 84 8.34 22.41 -0.38
C ASP A 84 7.27 21.78 0.53
N GLU A 85 6.25 22.55 0.91
CA GLU A 85 5.09 22.04 1.65
C GLU A 85 4.30 21.00 0.85
N LEU A 86 4.11 21.21 -0.45
CA LEU A 86 3.46 20.22 -1.32
C LEU A 86 4.28 18.92 -1.38
N PHE A 87 5.59 19.01 -1.60
CA PHE A 87 6.45 17.83 -1.65
C PHE A 87 6.52 17.09 -0.32
N ALA A 88 6.53 17.80 0.80
CA ALA A 88 6.47 17.19 2.13
C ALA A 88 5.14 16.44 2.36
N ALA A 89 4.01 17.06 1.99
CA ALA A 89 2.69 16.44 2.11
C ALA A 89 2.55 15.19 1.18
N VAL A 90 2.99 15.30 -0.07
CA VAL A 90 3.02 14.19 -1.02
C VAL A 90 3.90 13.04 -0.49
N GLY A 91 5.11 13.35 -0.03
CA GLY A 91 6.03 12.37 0.56
C GLY A 91 5.40 11.65 1.74
N SER A 92 4.78 12.39 2.67
CA SER A 92 4.09 11.82 3.83
C SER A 92 2.94 10.88 3.43
N CYS A 93 2.15 11.21 2.41
CA CYS A 93 1.06 10.36 1.93
C CYS A 93 1.58 9.08 1.28
N ILE A 94 2.64 9.17 0.47
CA ILE A 94 3.26 8.01 -0.19
C ILE A 94 3.96 7.13 0.85
N ASP A 95 4.67 7.73 1.82
CA ASP A 95 5.31 6.98 2.90
C ASP A 95 4.28 6.29 3.79
N THR A 96 3.11 6.90 4.03
CA THR A 96 2.00 6.27 4.76
C THR A 96 1.47 5.05 4.00
N ARG A 97 1.31 5.14 2.68
CA ARG A 97 0.94 4.00 1.83
C ARG A 97 1.98 2.88 1.94
N ARG A 98 3.26 3.21 1.80
CA ARG A 98 4.38 2.27 1.99
C ARG A 98 4.40 1.68 3.41
N GLN A 99 4.07 2.47 4.43
CA GLN A 99 3.99 2.02 5.82
C GLN A 99 2.74 1.16 6.10
N GLN A 100 1.64 1.36 5.38
CA GLN A 100 0.43 0.54 5.48
C GLN A 100 0.55 -0.81 4.77
N GLY A 101 1.72 -1.12 4.20
CA GLY A 101 2.00 -2.40 3.57
C GLY A 101 1.48 -2.52 2.14
N ASP A 102 1.25 -1.37 1.47
CA ASP A 102 0.98 -1.40 0.04
C ASP A 102 2.25 -1.84 -0.70
N ILE A 103 2.11 -2.91 -1.45
CA ILE A 103 3.20 -3.55 -2.17
C ILE A 103 2.86 -3.58 -3.66
N SER A 104 3.86 -3.33 -4.49
CA SER A 104 3.78 -3.48 -5.94
C SER A 104 4.79 -4.55 -6.38
N PRO A 105 4.42 -5.83 -6.29
CA PRO A 105 5.32 -6.92 -6.64
C PRO A 105 5.57 -6.97 -8.15
N ASP A 106 6.83 -7.09 -8.52
CA ASP A 106 7.22 -7.34 -9.91
C ASP A 106 7.14 -8.84 -10.22
N PHE A 107 5.96 -9.30 -10.63
CA PHE A 107 5.78 -10.70 -11.02
C PHE A 107 6.50 -11.06 -12.33
N SER A 108 6.96 -10.10 -13.13
CA SER A 108 7.64 -10.39 -14.40
C SER A 108 8.91 -11.21 -14.21
N VAL A 109 9.53 -11.12 -13.04
CA VAL A 109 10.72 -11.92 -12.68
C VAL A 109 10.45 -13.41 -12.53
N LEU A 110 9.19 -13.79 -12.32
CA LEU A 110 8.73 -15.18 -12.17
C LEU A 110 8.05 -15.71 -13.45
N LEU A 111 7.69 -14.83 -14.39
CA LEU A 111 6.90 -15.17 -15.56
C LEU A 111 7.81 -15.26 -16.79
N ASN A 112 7.84 -16.42 -17.41
CA ASN A 112 8.63 -16.68 -18.62
C ASN A 112 7.76 -16.78 -19.89
N GLY A 113 6.46 -16.54 -19.80
CA GLY A 113 5.50 -16.74 -20.90
C GLY A 113 5.20 -18.22 -21.17
N GLU A 114 5.44 -19.10 -20.22
CA GLU A 114 5.22 -20.54 -20.32
C GLU A 114 3.91 -20.99 -19.67
N ARG A 115 3.47 -22.21 -19.99
CA ARG A 115 2.23 -22.80 -19.42
C ARG A 115 2.22 -22.89 -17.88
N ASN A 116 3.38 -22.81 -17.24
CA ASN A 116 3.54 -22.99 -15.79
C ASN A 116 3.44 -21.66 -15.01
N ASP A 117 3.34 -20.53 -15.69
CA ASP A 117 3.32 -19.22 -15.04
C ASP A 117 2.18 -19.08 -14.02
N ALA A 118 0.97 -19.50 -14.39
CA ALA A 118 -0.17 -19.49 -13.47
C ALA A 118 0.00 -20.42 -12.26
N GLU A 119 0.65 -21.58 -12.46
CA GLU A 119 0.94 -22.52 -11.37
C GLU A 119 1.98 -21.94 -10.41
N MET A 120 3.01 -21.29 -10.94
CA MET A 120 4.04 -20.60 -10.16
C MET A 120 3.43 -19.51 -9.27
N LEU A 121 2.53 -18.68 -9.82
CA LEU A 121 1.82 -17.66 -9.06
C LEU A 121 0.89 -18.24 -7.99
N CYS A 122 0.21 -19.37 -8.27
CA CYS A 122 -0.59 -20.06 -7.26
C CYS A 122 0.27 -20.60 -6.12
N LEU A 123 1.44 -21.16 -6.43
CA LEU A 123 2.39 -21.65 -5.43
C LEU A 123 2.92 -20.50 -4.57
N LEU A 124 3.27 -19.36 -5.20
CA LEU A 124 3.68 -18.15 -4.48
C LEU A 124 2.60 -17.68 -3.51
N ALA A 125 1.33 -17.65 -3.94
CA ALA A 125 0.21 -17.26 -3.09
C ALA A 125 0.08 -18.20 -1.87
N GLN A 126 0.09 -19.51 -2.08
CA GLN A 126 -0.03 -20.51 -1.02
C GLN A 126 1.15 -20.48 -0.04
N GLU A 127 2.37 -20.35 -0.56
CA GLU A 127 3.57 -20.23 0.28
C GLU A 127 3.53 -18.96 1.11
N THR A 128 3.11 -17.85 0.51
CA THR A 128 2.96 -16.57 1.23
C THR A 128 1.92 -16.69 2.34
N GLU A 129 0.75 -17.26 2.10
CA GLU A 129 -0.28 -17.48 3.11
C GLU A 129 0.22 -18.35 4.28
N THR A 130 0.95 -19.42 3.95
CA THR A 130 1.55 -20.32 4.93
C THR A 130 2.56 -19.58 5.82
N ASN A 131 3.44 -18.79 5.19
CA ASN A 131 4.42 -17.99 5.91
C ASN A 131 3.76 -16.92 6.77
N MET A 132 2.71 -16.25 6.28
CA MET A 132 1.97 -15.24 7.05
C MET A 132 1.24 -15.85 8.25
N THR A 133 0.71 -17.05 8.10
CA THR A 133 0.10 -17.80 9.22
C THR A 133 1.12 -18.13 10.31
N ALA A 134 2.29 -18.61 9.91
CA ALA A 134 3.39 -18.89 10.85
C ALA A 134 3.92 -17.60 11.51
N PHE A 135 4.04 -16.52 10.74
CA PHE A 135 4.48 -15.22 11.21
C PHE A 135 3.49 -14.63 12.23
N SER A 136 2.19 -14.67 11.93
CA SER A 136 1.13 -14.23 12.85
C SER A 136 1.17 -14.97 14.18
N LYS A 137 1.33 -16.31 14.14
CA LYS A 137 1.46 -17.13 15.34
C LYS A 137 2.72 -16.79 16.15
N ALA A 138 3.85 -16.58 15.49
CA ALA A 138 5.09 -16.19 16.13
C ALA A 138 5.00 -14.80 16.75
N LEU A 139 4.33 -13.85 16.07
CA LEU A 139 4.10 -12.49 16.55
C LEU A 139 3.19 -12.50 17.80
N HIS A 140 2.09 -13.26 17.76
CA HIS A 140 1.16 -13.38 18.89
C HIS A 140 1.83 -13.99 20.13
N ASN A 141 2.71 -14.98 19.94
CA ASN A 141 3.42 -15.66 21.02
C ASN A 141 4.74 -14.96 21.43
N ASN A 142 5.04 -13.78 20.86
CA ASN A 142 6.27 -13.02 21.06
C ASN A 142 7.56 -13.88 20.86
N ASN A 143 7.52 -14.78 19.87
CA ASN A 143 8.62 -15.71 19.59
C ASN A 143 9.65 -15.07 18.67
N LYS A 144 10.54 -14.25 19.26
CA LYS A 144 11.61 -13.54 18.53
C LYS A 144 12.46 -14.45 17.61
N PRO A 145 12.97 -15.63 18.05
CA PRO A 145 13.76 -16.50 17.19
C PRO A 145 13.04 -16.93 15.93
N THR A 146 11.76 -17.30 16.04
CA THR A 146 10.93 -17.68 14.89
C THR A 146 10.67 -16.49 13.98
N LEU A 147 10.40 -15.30 14.53
CA LEU A 147 10.24 -14.07 13.75
C LEU A 147 11.49 -13.72 12.96
N VAL A 148 12.67 -13.86 13.56
CA VAL A 148 13.96 -13.63 12.87
C VAL A 148 14.12 -14.59 11.69
N ALA A 149 13.87 -15.88 11.88
CA ALA A 149 14.00 -16.88 10.83
C ALA A 149 13.01 -16.64 9.67
N LEU A 150 11.73 -16.35 9.99
CA LEU A 150 10.71 -16.04 8.99
C LEU A 150 11.02 -14.75 8.24
N THR A 151 11.49 -13.71 8.94
CA THR A 151 11.88 -12.44 8.33
C THR A 151 13.02 -12.63 7.34
N HIS A 152 14.00 -13.46 7.67
CA HIS A 152 15.10 -13.77 6.77
C HIS A 152 14.61 -14.49 5.50
N HIS A 153 13.72 -15.46 5.64
CA HIS A 153 13.14 -16.19 4.53
C HIS A 153 12.32 -15.27 3.62
N LEU A 154 11.46 -14.43 4.20
CA LEU A 154 10.63 -13.47 3.48
C LEU A 154 11.47 -12.42 2.74
N LEU A 155 12.57 -11.93 3.33
CA LEU A 155 13.44 -10.95 2.71
C LEU A 155 13.93 -11.40 1.33
N SER A 156 14.41 -12.64 1.21
CA SER A 156 14.94 -13.17 -0.05
C SER A 156 13.88 -13.21 -1.16
N LEU A 157 12.65 -13.63 -0.81
CA LEU A 157 11.53 -13.70 -1.73
C LEU A 157 11.05 -12.30 -2.15
N TRP A 158 10.91 -11.40 -1.19
CA TRP A 158 10.38 -10.07 -1.44
C TRP A 158 11.39 -9.17 -2.17
N GLU A 159 12.69 -9.34 -1.93
CA GLU A 159 13.75 -8.69 -2.72
C GLU A 159 13.73 -9.18 -4.18
N LEU A 160 13.48 -10.47 -4.42
CA LEU A 160 13.31 -11.00 -5.77
C LEU A 160 12.15 -10.34 -6.50
N LEU A 161 11.01 -10.17 -5.83
CA LEU A 161 9.81 -9.52 -6.36
C LEU A 161 9.92 -7.98 -6.38
N ARG A 162 11.07 -7.41 -6.02
CA ARG A 162 11.33 -5.98 -5.91
C ARG A 162 10.36 -5.24 -4.98
N ILE A 163 9.84 -5.94 -3.99
CA ILE A 163 8.94 -5.36 -3.00
C ILE A 163 9.77 -4.55 -2.00
N GLU A 164 9.57 -3.25 -1.99
CA GLU A 164 10.12 -2.37 -0.96
C GLU A 164 9.27 -2.49 0.31
N THR A 165 9.79 -3.17 1.32
CA THR A 165 9.03 -3.44 2.54
C THR A 165 9.76 -3.04 3.79
N PRO A 166 9.03 -2.87 4.89
CA PRO A 166 9.63 -2.63 6.20
C PRO A 166 10.35 -3.87 6.79
N LEU A 167 10.53 -4.97 6.04
CA LEU A 167 11.19 -6.19 6.55
C LEU A 167 12.62 -5.93 7.04
N LYS A 168 13.38 -5.07 6.35
CA LYS A 168 14.74 -4.70 6.80
C LYS A 168 14.70 -3.94 8.12
N ALA A 169 13.77 -2.98 8.23
CA ALA A 169 13.56 -2.23 9.47
C ALA A 169 13.04 -3.15 10.58
N PHE A 170 12.12 -4.06 10.27
CA PHE A 170 11.62 -5.04 11.23
C PHE A 170 12.74 -5.97 11.77
N ARG A 171 13.64 -6.41 10.89
CA ARG A 171 14.80 -7.19 11.33
C ARG A 171 15.70 -6.41 12.28
N GLN A 172 15.88 -5.10 12.05
CA GLN A 172 16.63 -4.25 12.98
C GLN A 172 15.93 -4.14 14.32
N LEU A 173 14.60 -3.94 14.35
CA LEU A 173 13.80 -3.92 15.57
C LEU A 173 13.91 -5.23 16.37
N LEU A 174 13.95 -6.38 15.70
CA LEU A 174 14.13 -7.67 16.36
C LEU A 174 15.53 -7.85 16.97
N SER A 175 16.54 -7.19 16.42
CA SER A 175 17.95 -7.26 16.87
C SER A 175 18.27 -6.26 17.98
N ASP A 176 17.42 -5.27 18.19
CA ASP A 176 17.60 -4.25 19.21
C ASP A 176 16.96 -4.71 20.53
N GLU A 177 17.77 -4.72 21.60
CA GLU A 177 17.35 -5.14 22.94
C GLU A 177 16.43 -4.11 23.63
N GLU A 178 16.54 -2.83 23.23
CA GLU A 178 15.72 -1.75 23.79
C GLU A 178 14.31 -1.66 23.13
N THR A 179 14.07 -2.40 22.04
CA THR A 179 12.80 -2.35 21.33
C THR A 179 11.66 -2.99 22.14
N THR A 180 10.59 -2.22 22.32
CA THR A 180 9.39 -2.67 23.04
C THR A 180 8.62 -3.74 22.26
N GLU A 181 7.93 -4.64 22.97
CA GLU A 181 7.05 -5.66 22.36
C GLU A 181 5.94 -5.02 21.52
N GLU A 182 5.45 -3.86 21.93
CA GLU A 182 4.41 -3.12 21.23
C GLU A 182 4.89 -2.61 19.86
N ALA A 183 6.14 -2.10 19.79
CA ALA A 183 6.76 -1.66 18.54
C ALA A 183 6.98 -2.85 17.58
N ILE A 184 7.42 -4.01 18.10
CA ILE A 184 7.56 -5.23 17.30
C ILE A 184 6.20 -5.69 16.78
N ARG A 185 5.15 -5.65 17.60
CA ARG A 185 3.80 -6.04 17.19
C ARG A 185 3.27 -5.13 16.11
N ALA A 186 3.33 -3.81 16.30
CA ALA A 186 2.86 -2.83 15.32
C ALA A 186 3.58 -2.95 13.97
N ALA A 187 4.90 -3.14 13.99
CA ALA A 187 5.67 -3.37 12.77
C ALA A 187 5.37 -4.74 12.12
N GLY A 188 5.16 -5.77 12.93
CA GLY A 188 4.78 -7.11 12.46
C GLY A 188 3.40 -7.15 11.80
N GLU A 189 2.42 -6.40 12.30
CA GLU A 189 1.09 -6.30 11.70
C GLU A 189 1.14 -5.69 10.30
N ARG A 190 2.04 -4.73 10.05
CA ARG A 190 2.25 -4.17 8.70
C ARG A 190 2.81 -5.22 7.73
N ILE A 191 3.72 -6.08 8.20
CA ILE A 191 4.26 -7.18 7.39
C ILE A 191 3.16 -8.20 7.07
N LEU A 192 2.29 -8.51 8.03
CA LEU A 192 1.15 -9.39 7.80
C LEU A 192 0.19 -8.82 6.77
N ALA A 193 -0.11 -7.53 6.84
CA ALA A 193 -0.95 -6.86 5.84
C ALA A 193 -0.32 -6.90 4.44
N ALA A 194 0.99 -6.62 4.33
CA ALA A 194 1.71 -6.69 3.07
C ALA A 194 1.73 -8.11 2.49
N GLY A 195 2.01 -9.12 3.32
CA GLY A 195 2.02 -10.52 2.88
C GLY A 195 0.64 -11.01 2.40
N LYS A 196 -0.44 -10.60 3.08
CA LYS A 196 -1.80 -10.92 2.65
C LYS A 196 -2.10 -10.33 1.27
N ARG A 197 -1.75 -9.07 1.03
CA ARG A 197 -1.91 -8.43 -0.29
C ARG A 197 -1.08 -9.12 -1.36
N LEU A 198 0.16 -9.51 -1.07
CA LEU A 198 1.00 -10.27 -2.02
C LEU A 198 0.31 -11.56 -2.45
N ALA A 199 -0.25 -12.31 -1.50
CA ALA A 199 -0.95 -13.55 -1.80
C ALA A 199 -2.20 -13.31 -2.66
N GLU A 200 -2.99 -12.29 -2.35
CA GLU A 200 -4.17 -11.89 -3.12
C GLU A 200 -3.80 -11.47 -4.55
N GLN A 201 -2.81 -10.59 -4.73
CA GLN A 201 -2.34 -10.13 -6.05
C GLN A 201 -1.75 -11.27 -6.88
N ALA A 202 -0.98 -12.18 -6.27
CA ALA A 202 -0.45 -13.35 -6.95
C ALA A 202 -1.57 -14.30 -7.43
N ALA A 203 -2.59 -14.52 -6.58
CA ALA A 203 -3.74 -15.35 -6.92
C ALA A 203 -4.57 -14.73 -8.06
N ASP A 204 -4.77 -13.42 -8.05
CA ASP A 204 -5.51 -12.72 -9.11
C ASP A 204 -4.72 -12.72 -10.43
N ARG A 205 -3.42 -12.46 -10.37
CA ARG A 205 -2.56 -12.52 -11.56
C ARG A 205 -2.51 -13.93 -12.16
N ALA A 206 -2.56 -14.98 -11.32
CA ALA A 206 -2.64 -16.35 -11.80
C ALA A 206 -3.92 -16.66 -12.61
N LYS A 207 -5.03 -16.01 -12.29
CA LYS A 207 -6.29 -16.11 -13.04
C LYS A 207 -6.17 -15.47 -14.42
N GLU A 208 -5.53 -14.29 -14.51
CA GLU A 208 -5.33 -13.57 -15.76
C GLU A 208 -4.41 -14.31 -16.74
N VAL A 209 -3.36 -14.94 -16.25
CA VAL A 209 -2.38 -15.68 -17.07
C VAL A 209 -2.97 -17.00 -17.61
N ARG A 210 -4.05 -17.52 -17.00
CA ARG A 210 -4.73 -18.76 -17.46
C ARG A 210 -5.64 -18.55 -18.68
N VAL A 211 -5.92 -17.31 -19.07
CA VAL A 211 -6.77 -16.95 -20.21
C VAL A 211 -5.94 -16.81 -21.47
#